data_65182348c81732defa516b6bc27d7293
#
_entry.id   65182348c81732defa516b6bc27d7293
#
_cell.length_a   1.000
_cell.length_b   1.000
_cell.length_c   1.000
_cell.angle_alpha   90.00
_cell.angle_beta   90.00
_cell.angle_gamma   90.00
#
_symmetry.space_group_name_H-M   'P 1'
#
loop_
_entity.id
_entity.type
_entity.pdbx_description
1 polymer ?
#
loop_
_entity_poly.entity_id
_entity_poly.type
_entity_poly.pdbx_seq_one_letter_code
_entity_poly.pdbx_strand_id
1 'polypeptide(L)'
;MRDRGDIDRASQESAEAYRIGTEQNDHILMARARVLEAAIENAHVEEQTGEDVDIAVHANRARQYSEEAIALAQATQNRRLLAGACIARGMTAANDFFQEWETARRCAGEATALIGAGESDHLVEDLALLKSRIVQASGINDTLRGWSEGMVGNKTFQQITEEFAEIVIPKVWMREDKKISRVAACLSISPKKVRRILRNAGSLARG
;
A
#
# COMPACT_ATOMS: atom_id res chain seq x y z
N MET A 1 -9.87 17.98 8.33
CA MET A 1 -8.77 18.59 9.11
C MET A 1 -8.82 17.97 10.50
N ARG A 2 -7.89 17.07 10.84
CA ARG A 2 -7.73 16.63 12.23
C ARG A 2 -7.13 17.82 13.00
N ASP A 3 -7.66 18.08 14.19
CA ASP A 3 -7.19 19.21 15.00
C ASP A 3 -5.76 18.89 15.49
N ARG A 4 -4.81 19.81 15.32
CA ARG A 4 -3.43 19.60 15.81
C ARG A 4 -3.39 19.23 17.29
N GLY A 5 -4.30 19.80 18.08
CA GLY A 5 -4.45 19.45 19.49
C GLY A 5 -4.78 17.99 19.76
N ASP A 6 -5.47 17.32 18.83
CA ASP A 6 -5.79 15.89 18.96
C ASP A 6 -4.55 15.01 18.69
N ILE A 7 -3.67 15.40 17.78
CA ILE A 7 -2.42 14.67 17.48
C ILE A 7 -1.44 14.78 18.65
N ASP A 8 -1.24 15.98 19.19
CA ASP A 8 -0.34 16.21 20.33
C ASP A 8 -0.80 15.42 21.56
N ARG A 9 -2.11 15.40 21.80
CA ARG A 9 -2.69 14.63 22.88
C ARG A 9 -2.52 13.12 22.68
N ALA A 10 -2.78 12.62 21.47
CA ALA A 10 -2.59 11.22 21.12
C ALA A 10 -1.12 10.80 21.29
N SER A 11 -0.16 11.68 20.94
CA SER A 11 1.26 11.46 21.13
C SER A 11 1.63 11.33 22.61
N GLN A 12 1.10 12.20 23.48
CA GLN A 12 1.33 12.12 24.93
C GLN A 12 0.72 10.87 25.53
N GLU A 13 -0.53 10.53 25.18
CA GLU A 13 -1.23 9.35 25.69
C GLU A 13 -0.55 8.05 25.23
N SER A 14 -0.03 7.97 24.00
CA SER A 14 0.68 6.79 23.50
C SER A 14 2.05 6.61 24.17
N ALA A 15 2.79 7.69 24.38
CA ALA A 15 4.07 7.65 25.11
C ALA A 15 3.88 7.21 26.56
N GLU A 16 2.84 7.69 27.23
CA GLU A 16 2.50 7.27 28.58
C GLU A 16 2.06 5.80 28.63
N ALA A 17 1.26 5.35 27.66
CA ALA A 17 0.89 3.93 27.55
C ALA A 17 2.10 3.03 27.36
N TYR A 18 3.08 3.45 26.54
CA TYR A 18 4.32 2.72 26.34
C TYR A 18 5.15 2.64 27.65
N ARG A 19 5.24 3.75 28.38
CA ARG A 19 5.93 3.81 29.68
C ARG A 19 5.30 2.83 30.68
N ILE A 20 3.97 2.87 30.84
CA ILE A 20 3.24 1.96 31.72
C ILE A 20 3.44 0.50 31.30
N GLY A 21 3.34 0.20 29.98
CA GLY A 21 3.60 -1.13 29.47
C GLY A 21 5.01 -1.63 29.79
N THR A 22 6.00 -0.75 29.70
CA THR A 22 7.40 -1.07 30.05
C THR A 22 7.54 -1.40 31.54
N GLU A 23 6.95 -0.60 32.41
CA GLU A 23 6.99 -0.82 33.88
C GLU A 23 6.31 -2.12 34.30
N GLN A 24 5.23 -2.49 33.57
CA GLN A 24 4.45 -3.70 33.85
C GLN A 24 4.91 -4.93 33.06
N ASN A 25 5.88 -4.76 32.14
CA ASN A 25 6.31 -5.78 31.20
C ASN A 25 5.15 -6.29 30.32
N ASP A 26 4.20 -5.40 29.99
CA ASP A 26 3.04 -5.69 29.13
C ASP A 26 3.37 -5.42 27.67
N HIS A 27 3.81 -6.46 26.97
CA HIS A 27 4.16 -6.38 25.55
C HIS A 27 2.96 -6.06 24.65
N ILE A 28 1.72 -6.38 25.09
CA ILE A 28 0.51 -6.04 24.31
C ILE A 28 0.29 -4.54 24.33
N LEU A 29 0.37 -3.93 25.51
CA LEU A 29 0.21 -2.49 25.66
C LEU A 29 1.33 -1.74 24.94
N MET A 30 2.59 -2.19 25.10
CA MET A 30 3.73 -1.61 24.39
C MET A 30 3.57 -1.66 22.86
N ALA A 31 3.16 -2.82 22.32
CA ALA A 31 2.97 -2.97 20.87
C ALA A 31 1.85 -2.05 20.34
N ARG A 32 0.73 -1.92 21.06
CA ARG A 32 -0.36 -1.01 20.71
C ARG A 32 0.08 0.46 20.71
N ALA A 33 0.83 0.86 21.73
CA ALA A 33 1.41 2.20 21.81
C ALA A 33 2.32 2.48 20.59
N ARG A 34 3.20 1.54 20.24
CA ARG A 34 4.08 1.67 19.07
C ARG A 34 3.34 1.73 17.73
N VAL A 35 2.25 0.97 17.57
CA VAL A 35 1.37 1.09 16.39
C VAL A 35 0.79 2.49 16.27
N LEU A 36 0.31 3.05 17.39
CA LEU A 36 -0.27 4.40 17.40
C LEU A 36 0.79 5.47 17.15
N GLU A 37 1.96 5.38 17.78
CA GLU A 37 3.08 6.30 17.55
C GLU A 37 3.54 6.27 16.08
N ALA A 38 3.63 5.09 15.45
CA ALA A 38 3.94 4.98 14.04
C ALA A 38 2.88 5.67 13.16
N ALA A 39 1.59 5.56 13.52
CA ALA A 39 0.51 6.24 12.80
C ALA A 39 0.58 7.76 12.95
N ILE A 40 0.91 8.27 14.14
CA ILE A 40 1.10 9.69 14.41
C ILE A 40 2.25 10.26 13.58
N GLU A 41 3.40 9.58 13.59
CA GLU A 41 4.58 10.01 12.83
C GLU A 41 4.32 9.96 11.31
N ASN A 42 3.57 8.95 10.80
CA ASN A 42 3.13 8.93 9.41
C ASN A 42 2.18 10.09 9.07
N ALA A 43 1.30 10.50 9.99
CA ALA A 43 0.43 11.65 9.78
C ALA A 43 1.25 12.94 9.62
N HIS A 44 2.32 13.12 10.39
CA HIS A 44 3.23 14.26 10.21
C HIS A 44 3.95 14.25 8.86
N VAL A 45 4.35 13.07 8.36
CA VAL A 45 4.92 12.93 7.01
C VAL A 45 3.91 13.33 5.92
N GLU A 46 2.64 12.94 6.08
CA GLU A 46 1.59 13.24 5.10
C GLU A 46 1.14 14.70 5.11
N GLU A 47 1.16 15.36 6.25
CA GLU A 47 0.77 16.77 6.37
C GLU A 47 1.77 17.74 5.74
N GLN A 48 3.00 17.30 5.46
CA GLN A 48 4.08 18.08 4.79
C GLN A 48 4.23 19.51 5.32
N THR A 49 4.07 19.72 6.62
CA THR A 49 4.04 21.04 7.25
C THR A 49 5.37 21.46 7.85
N GLY A 50 6.51 21.02 7.27
CA GLY A 50 7.84 21.34 7.79
C GLY A 50 8.91 21.43 6.69
N GLU A 51 10.13 21.72 7.10
CA GLU A 51 11.32 21.60 6.24
C GLU A 51 11.61 20.10 5.99
N ASP A 52 12.28 19.78 4.86
CA ASP A 52 12.60 18.39 4.48
C ASP A 52 13.29 17.56 5.58
N VAL A 53 14.04 18.23 6.46
CA VAL A 53 14.73 17.60 7.60
C VAL A 53 13.74 17.03 8.62
N ASP A 54 12.67 17.76 8.89
CA ASP A 54 11.65 17.33 9.85
C ASP A 54 10.86 16.11 9.33
N ILE A 55 10.58 16.11 8.03
CA ILE A 55 9.91 14.97 7.36
C ILE A 55 10.74 13.70 7.50
N ALA A 56 12.07 13.77 7.28
CA ALA A 56 12.95 12.63 7.42
C ALA A 56 13.01 12.09 8.86
N VAL A 57 12.96 12.97 9.86
CA VAL A 57 12.92 12.57 11.29
C VAL A 57 11.62 11.81 11.59
N HIS A 58 10.48 12.34 11.20
CA HIS A 58 9.18 11.70 11.39
C HIS A 58 9.09 10.36 10.64
N ALA A 59 9.52 10.31 9.39
CA ALA A 59 9.52 9.07 8.62
C ALA A 59 10.38 7.97 9.28
N ASN A 60 11.58 8.31 9.74
CA ASN A 60 12.45 7.34 10.41
C ASN A 60 11.90 6.88 11.78
N ARG A 61 11.26 7.76 12.54
CA ARG A 61 10.56 7.37 13.78
C ARG A 61 9.39 6.44 13.49
N ALA A 62 8.57 6.74 12.48
CA ALA A 62 7.49 5.86 12.06
C ALA A 62 8.00 4.46 11.72
N ARG A 63 9.14 4.37 11.00
CA ARG A 63 9.80 3.11 10.68
C ARG A 63 10.21 2.37 11.97
N GLN A 64 10.94 3.02 12.84
CA GLN A 64 11.41 2.44 14.09
C GLN A 64 10.24 1.92 14.92
N TYR A 65 9.21 2.74 15.16
CA TYR A 65 8.07 2.35 15.97
C TYR A 65 7.28 1.19 15.36
N SER A 66 7.09 1.18 14.05
CA SER A 66 6.40 0.08 13.38
C SER A 66 7.19 -1.24 13.41
N GLU A 67 8.52 -1.20 13.37
CA GLU A 67 9.40 -2.37 13.52
C GLU A 67 9.41 -2.89 14.96
N GLU A 68 9.49 -2.01 15.94
CA GLU A 68 9.35 -2.35 17.36
C GLU A 68 7.97 -2.96 17.66
N ALA A 69 6.89 -2.42 17.08
CA ALA A 69 5.55 -2.98 17.22
C ALA A 69 5.46 -4.43 16.73
N ILE A 70 6.09 -4.76 15.59
CA ILE A 70 6.14 -6.14 15.07
C ILE A 70 6.90 -7.05 16.05
N ALA A 71 8.07 -6.64 16.53
CA ALA A 71 8.87 -7.42 17.46
C ALA A 71 8.11 -7.72 18.77
N LEU A 72 7.47 -6.70 19.35
CA LEU A 72 6.65 -6.83 20.55
C LEU A 72 5.42 -7.74 20.30
N ALA A 73 4.72 -7.55 19.18
CA ALA A 73 3.53 -8.34 18.85
C ALA A 73 3.88 -9.83 18.63
N GLN A 74 5.02 -10.13 18.00
CA GLN A 74 5.51 -11.49 17.83
C GLN A 74 5.74 -12.20 19.17
N ALA A 75 6.27 -11.49 20.17
CA ALA A 75 6.50 -12.03 21.51
C ALA A 75 5.20 -12.43 22.25
N THR A 76 4.05 -11.85 21.89
CA THR A 76 2.76 -12.10 22.54
C THR A 76 1.97 -13.25 21.96
N GLN A 77 2.34 -13.80 20.81
CA GLN A 77 1.57 -14.78 20.02
C GLN A 77 0.13 -14.31 19.66
N ASN A 78 -0.16 -13.01 19.78
CA ASN A 78 -1.46 -12.43 19.48
C ASN A 78 -1.53 -12.09 18.00
N ARG A 79 -2.24 -12.93 17.23
CA ARG A 79 -2.36 -12.79 15.77
C ARG A 79 -2.93 -11.44 15.33
N ARG A 80 -3.93 -10.92 16.05
CA ARG A 80 -4.57 -9.65 15.70
C ARG A 80 -3.63 -8.46 15.96
N LEU A 81 -2.90 -8.51 17.06
CA LEU A 81 -1.90 -7.49 17.36
C LEU A 81 -0.78 -7.47 16.31
N LEU A 82 -0.32 -8.65 15.91
CA LEU A 82 0.67 -8.78 14.85
C LEU A 82 0.14 -8.28 13.49
N ALA A 83 -1.13 -8.56 13.16
CA ALA A 83 -1.76 -8.02 11.97
C ALA A 83 -1.77 -6.48 11.96
N GLY A 84 -2.16 -5.85 13.10
CA GLY A 84 -2.11 -4.38 13.24
C GLY A 84 -0.70 -3.82 13.10
N ALA A 85 0.30 -4.47 13.69
CA ALA A 85 1.70 -4.05 13.55
C ALA A 85 2.21 -4.19 12.10
N CYS A 86 1.84 -5.27 11.40
CA CYS A 86 2.14 -5.43 9.97
C CYS A 86 1.49 -4.35 9.12
N ILE A 87 0.23 -3.97 9.41
CA ILE A 87 -0.46 -2.88 8.70
C ILE A 87 0.28 -1.55 8.95
N ALA A 88 0.63 -1.24 10.20
CA ALA A 88 1.38 -0.02 10.52
C ALA A 88 2.72 0.03 9.77
N ARG A 89 3.48 -1.06 9.75
CA ARG A 89 4.74 -1.14 8.99
C ARG A 89 4.53 -1.00 7.48
N GLY A 90 3.46 -1.58 6.94
CA GLY A 90 3.07 -1.45 5.55
C GLY A 90 2.71 0.00 5.19
N MET A 91 1.95 0.70 6.03
CA MET A 91 1.60 2.11 5.86
C MET A 91 2.84 3.00 5.88
N THR A 92 3.76 2.76 6.81
CA THR A 92 5.06 3.46 6.86
C THR A 92 5.87 3.22 5.59
N ALA A 93 5.96 1.98 5.12
CA ALA A 93 6.66 1.67 3.87
C ALA A 93 6.02 2.33 2.63
N ALA A 94 4.71 2.50 2.65
CA ALA A 94 3.92 3.10 1.56
C ALA A 94 3.81 4.63 1.65
N ASN A 95 4.40 5.29 2.65
CA ASN A 95 4.33 6.74 2.75
C ASN A 95 5.17 7.44 1.65
N ASP A 96 4.91 8.73 1.44
CA ASP A 96 5.52 9.49 0.34
C ASP A 96 7.04 9.66 0.48
N PHE A 97 7.59 9.50 1.68
CA PHE A 97 9.02 9.58 1.93
C PHE A 97 9.77 8.31 1.50
N PHE A 98 9.23 7.11 1.85
CA PHE A 98 9.93 5.85 1.58
C PHE A 98 9.56 5.20 0.26
N GLN A 99 8.28 5.13 -0.07
CA GLN A 99 7.75 4.50 -1.29
C GLN A 99 8.26 3.05 -1.51
N GLU A 100 8.45 2.31 -0.40
CA GLU A 100 8.94 0.92 -0.39
C GLU A 100 7.81 -0.07 -0.68
N TRP A 101 7.30 -0.07 -1.91
CA TRP A 101 6.09 -0.81 -2.31
C TRP A 101 6.20 -2.32 -2.13
N GLU A 102 7.38 -2.92 -2.26
CA GLU A 102 7.59 -4.35 -2.02
C GLU A 102 7.42 -4.70 -0.53
N THR A 103 7.96 -3.87 0.36
CA THR A 103 7.76 -4.01 1.81
C THR A 103 6.29 -3.84 2.16
N ALA A 104 5.62 -2.84 1.59
CA ALA A 104 4.19 -2.60 1.80
C ALA A 104 3.33 -3.81 1.35
N ARG A 105 3.61 -4.40 0.17
CA ARG A 105 2.92 -5.59 -0.33
C ARG A 105 3.12 -6.80 0.58
N ARG A 106 4.35 -7.04 1.02
CA ARG A 106 4.66 -8.14 1.93
C ARG A 106 3.90 -7.99 3.25
N CYS A 107 3.94 -6.80 3.86
CA CYS A 107 3.19 -6.51 5.09
C CYS A 107 1.68 -6.68 4.93
N ALA A 108 1.10 -6.21 3.80
CA ALA A 108 -0.32 -6.41 3.50
C ALA A 108 -0.68 -7.90 3.32
N GLY A 109 0.20 -8.70 2.72
CA GLY A 109 0.06 -10.15 2.59
C GLY A 109 0.07 -10.86 3.94
N GLU A 110 1.03 -10.53 4.80
CA GLU A 110 1.16 -11.06 6.17
C GLU A 110 -0.08 -10.71 7.01
N ALA A 111 -0.51 -9.45 7.01
CA ALA A 111 -1.72 -9.02 7.72
C ALA A 111 -2.97 -9.75 7.20
N THR A 112 -3.10 -9.94 5.88
CA THR A 112 -4.22 -10.69 5.28
C THR A 112 -4.27 -12.15 5.76
N ALA A 113 -3.12 -12.80 5.93
CA ALA A 113 -3.04 -14.17 6.42
C ALA A 113 -3.35 -14.30 7.93
N LEU A 114 -3.17 -13.21 8.69
CA LEU A 114 -3.40 -13.17 10.14
C LEU A 114 -4.86 -12.83 10.49
N ILE A 115 -5.55 -12.04 9.66
CA ILE A 115 -6.96 -11.67 9.84
C ILE A 115 -7.85 -12.81 9.35
N GLY A 116 -8.77 -13.28 10.19
CA GLY A 116 -9.69 -14.37 9.85
C GLY A 116 -10.77 -13.94 8.86
N ALA A 117 -11.31 -14.91 8.10
CA ALA A 117 -12.43 -14.65 7.22
C ALA A 117 -13.69 -14.33 8.04
N GLY A 118 -14.39 -13.25 7.66
CA GLY A 118 -15.62 -12.81 8.33
C GLY A 118 -15.42 -11.80 9.48
N GLU A 119 -14.18 -11.41 9.77
CA GLU A 119 -13.93 -10.29 10.68
C GLU A 119 -14.29 -8.97 9.97
N SER A 120 -15.02 -8.12 10.66
CA SER A 120 -15.38 -6.76 10.19
C SER A 120 -15.10 -5.78 11.33
N ASP A 121 -13.94 -5.15 11.26
CA ASP A 121 -13.54 -4.13 12.23
C ASP A 121 -12.49 -3.18 11.61
N HIS A 122 -11.98 -2.24 12.42
CA HIS A 122 -10.99 -1.25 12.03
C HIS A 122 -9.72 -1.84 11.40
N LEU A 123 -9.27 -3.06 11.77
CA LEU A 123 -8.10 -3.69 11.16
C LEU A 123 -8.35 -4.06 9.69
N VAL A 124 -9.57 -4.49 9.37
CA VAL A 124 -9.96 -4.78 7.98
C VAL A 124 -10.01 -3.49 7.17
N GLU A 125 -10.52 -2.40 7.74
CA GLU A 125 -10.55 -1.08 7.11
C GLU A 125 -9.14 -0.54 6.87
N ASP A 126 -8.26 -0.61 7.87
CA ASP A 126 -6.85 -0.19 7.75
C ASP A 126 -6.09 -1.03 6.71
N LEU A 127 -6.32 -2.34 6.67
CA LEU A 127 -5.75 -3.21 5.64
C LEU A 127 -6.28 -2.86 4.24
N ALA A 128 -7.56 -2.54 4.11
CA ALA A 128 -8.14 -2.10 2.85
C ALA A 128 -7.52 -0.76 2.39
N LEU A 129 -7.29 0.16 3.32
CA LEU A 129 -6.60 1.42 3.04
C LEU A 129 -5.17 1.18 2.54
N LEU A 130 -4.39 0.34 3.23
CA LEU A 130 -3.03 -0.03 2.79
C LEU A 130 -3.04 -0.64 1.38
N LYS A 131 -3.94 -1.60 1.12
CA LYS A 131 -4.09 -2.21 -0.20
C LYS A 131 -4.45 -1.17 -1.27
N SER A 132 -5.33 -0.23 -0.95
CA SER A 132 -5.70 0.86 -1.86
C SER A 132 -4.50 1.74 -2.22
N ARG A 133 -3.66 2.13 -1.25
CA ARG A 133 -2.43 2.90 -1.49
C ARG A 133 -1.46 2.15 -2.41
N ILE A 134 -1.24 0.86 -2.16
CA ILE A 134 -0.38 0.00 -2.99
C ILE A 134 -0.89 -0.06 -4.44
N VAL A 135 -2.21 -0.20 -4.61
CA VAL A 135 -2.84 -0.25 -5.94
C VAL A 135 -2.70 1.10 -6.67
N GLN A 136 -2.94 2.21 -5.99
CA GLN A 136 -2.77 3.56 -6.55
C GLN A 136 -1.34 3.81 -7.01
N ALA A 137 -0.36 3.49 -6.18
CA ALA A 137 1.05 3.66 -6.50
C ALA A 137 1.54 2.74 -7.65
N SER A 138 0.93 1.57 -7.81
CA SER A 138 1.30 0.66 -8.92
C SER A 138 0.87 1.17 -10.30
N GLY A 139 0.23 2.35 -10.37
CA GLY A 139 -0.24 2.95 -11.62
C GLY A 139 -1.26 2.06 -12.32
N ILE A 140 -2.02 1.28 -11.55
CA ILE A 140 -3.15 0.52 -12.10
C ILE A 140 -4.16 1.56 -12.57
N ASN A 141 -4.45 1.50 -13.87
CA ASN A 141 -5.42 2.36 -14.51
C ASN A 141 -6.78 2.19 -13.81
N ASP A 142 -7.45 3.30 -13.48
CA ASP A 142 -8.75 3.31 -12.78
C ASP A 142 -9.81 2.45 -13.48
N THR A 143 -9.71 2.33 -14.80
CA THR A 143 -10.57 1.44 -15.60
C THR A 143 -10.37 -0.03 -15.22
N LEU A 144 -9.12 -0.49 -15.05
CA LEU A 144 -8.82 -1.87 -14.65
C LEU A 144 -9.30 -2.13 -13.22
N ARG A 145 -9.18 -1.15 -12.34
CA ARG A 145 -9.69 -1.21 -10.99
C ARG A 145 -11.22 -1.35 -10.98
N GLY A 146 -11.91 -0.47 -11.71
CA GLY A 146 -13.38 -0.53 -11.83
C GLY A 146 -13.85 -1.89 -12.36
N TRP A 147 -13.16 -2.46 -13.33
CA TRP A 147 -13.52 -3.79 -13.86
C TRP A 147 -13.29 -4.91 -12.85
N SER A 148 -12.25 -4.84 -12.02
CA SER A 148 -12.02 -5.83 -10.96
C SER A 148 -13.11 -5.80 -9.87
N GLU A 149 -13.80 -4.67 -9.74
CA GLU A 149 -14.93 -4.47 -8.85
C GLU A 149 -16.29 -4.74 -9.55
N GLY A 150 -16.28 -5.21 -10.81
CA GLY A 150 -17.47 -5.50 -11.59
C GLY A 150 -18.12 -4.27 -12.24
N MET A 151 -17.51 -3.09 -12.15
CA MET A 151 -18.01 -1.85 -12.76
C MET A 151 -17.68 -1.80 -14.24
N VAL A 152 -18.39 -2.57 -15.06
CA VAL A 152 -18.14 -2.67 -16.51
C VAL A 152 -19.02 -1.75 -17.35
N GLY A 153 -20.02 -1.10 -16.75
CA GLY A 153 -20.99 -0.24 -17.45
C GLY A 153 -21.76 -1.02 -18.52
N ASN A 154 -22.04 -0.37 -19.66
CA ASN A 154 -22.75 -0.98 -20.78
C ASN A 154 -21.80 -1.63 -21.81
N LYS A 155 -20.54 -1.97 -21.42
CA LYS A 155 -19.54 -2.52 -22.33
C LYS A 155 -19.72 -4.02 -22.53
N THR A 156 -19.55 -4.47 -23.77
CA THR A 156 -19.47 -5.89 -24.09
C THR A 156 -18.14 -6.48 -23.61
N PHE A 157 -18.09 -7.78 -23.40
CA PHE A 157 -16.85 -8.49 -23.05
C PHE A 157 -15.72 -8.23 -24.07
N GLN A 158 -16.07 -8.15 -25.36
CA GLN A 158 -15.10 -7.84 -26.41
C GLN A 158 -14.50 -6.45 -26.25
N GLN A 159 -15.32 -5.43 -25.97
CA GLN A 159 -14.86 -4.06 -25.72
C GLN A 159 -13.95 -3.98 -24.50
N ILE A 160 -14.32 -4.64 -23.40
CA ILE A 160 -13.48 -4.72 -22.21
C ILE A 160 -12.12 -5.35 -22.52
N THR A 161 -12.12 -6.45 -23.28
CA THR A 161 -10.87 -7.14 -23.66
C THR A 161 -9.98 -6.27 -24.57
N GLU A 162 -10.56 -5.50 -25.48
CA GLU A 162 -9.80 -4.59 -26.33
C GLU A 162 -9.22 -3.42 -25.53
N GLU A 163 -9.98 -2.78 -24.66
CA GLU A 163 -9.50 -1.72 -23.77
C GLU A 163 -8.43 -2.24 -22.79
N PHE A 164 -8.61 -3.44 -22.23
CA PHE A 164 -7.60 -4.10 -21.43
C PHE A 164 -6.28 -4.26 -22.19
N ALA A 165 -6.35 -4.71 -23.43
CA ALA A 165 -5.17 -4.88 -24.26
C ALA A 165 -4.48 -3.53 -24.56
N GLU A 166 -5.23 -2.45 -24.77
CA GLU A 166 -4.71 -1.08 -24.97
C GLU A 166 -4.02 -0.50 -23.74
N ILE A 167 -4.41 -0.93 -22.53
CA ILE A 167 -3.77 -0.54 -21.27
C ILE A 167 -2.51 -1.38 -21.00
N VAL A 168 -2.58 -2.69 -21.19
CA VAL A 168 -1.54 -3.64 -20.78
C VAL A 168 -0.40 -3.74 -21.80
N ILE A 169 -0.72 -3.82 -23.09
CA ILE A 169 0.29 -4.08 -24.14
C ILE A 169 1.36 -2.97 -24.21
N PRO A 170 1.05 -1.67 -24.10
CA PRO A 170 2.09 -0.63 -24.04
C PRO A 170 3.04 -0.79 -22.85
N LYS A 171 2.53 -1.18 -21.68
CA LYS A 171 3.36 -1.43 -20.48
C LYS A 171 4.31 -2.61 -20.68
N VAL A 172 3.81 -3.71 -21.25
CA VAL A 172 4.65 -4.88 -21.58
C VAL A 172 5.68 -4.50 -22.66
N TRP A 173 5.29 -3.70 -23.66
CA TRP A 173 6.20 -3.25 -24.71
C TRP A 173 7.36 -2.40 -24.17
N MET A 174 7.09 -1.51 -23.22
CA MET A 174 8.14 -0.75 -22.55
C MET A 174 9.09 -1.68 -21.76
N ARG A 175 8.56 -2.66 -21.05
CA ARG A 175 9.34 -3.65 -20.29
C ARG A 175 10.20 -4.56 -21.18
N GLU A 176 9.71 -4.88 -22.38
CA GLU A 176 10.39 -5.74 -23.36
C GLU A 176 11.26 -4.93 -24.35
N ASP A 177 11.90 -3.85 -23.88
CA ASP A 177 12.80 -2.98 -24.65
C ASP A 177 12.20 -2.47 -25.98
N LYS A 178 10.91 -2.25 -26.02
CA LYS A 178 10.16 -1.82 -27.21
C LYS A 178 10.25 -2.80 -28.39
N LYS A 179 10.48 -4.10 -28.13
CA LYS A 179 10.60 -5.14 -29.15
C LYS A 179 9.28 -5.89 -29.33
N ILE A 180 8.59 -5.62 -30.45
CA ILE A 180 7.28 -6.21 -30.79
C ILE A 180 7.30 -7.74 -30.78
N SER A 181 8.38 -8.37 -31.26
CA SER A 181 8.53 -9.83 -31.26
C SER A 181 8.56 -10.43 -29.86
N ARG A 182 9.20 -9.76 -28.89
CA ARG A 182 9.24 -10.20 -27.49
C ARG A 182 7.88 -10.08 -26.83
N VAL A 183 7.18 -8.96 -27.04
CA VAL A 183 5.81 -8.77 -26.55
C VAL A 183 4.88 -9.84 -27.12
N ALA A 184 4.97 -10.13 -28.41
CA ALA A 184 4.17 -11.15 -29.08
C ALA A 184 4.41 -12.55 -28.49
N ALA A 185 5.67 -12.90 -28.23
CA ALA A 185 6.05 -14.16 -27.59
C ALA A 185 5.58 -14.22 -26.12
N CYS A 186 5.82 -13.15 -25.35
CA CYS A 186 5.45 -13.05 -23.93
C CYS A 186 3.93 -13.22 -23.73
N LEU A 187 3.12 -12.59 -24.59
CA LEU A 187 1.66 -12.60 -24.46
C LEU A 187 0.97 -13.66 -25.33
N SER A 188 1.74 -14.49 -26.05
CA SER A 188 1.23 -15.52 -26.96
C SER A 188 0.23 -14.97 -28.01
N ILE A 189 0.49 -13.78 -28.54
CA ILE A 189 -0.34 -13.10 -29.55
C ILE A 189 0.47 -12.76 -30.79
N SER A 190 -0.21 -12.53 -31.93
CA SER A 190 0.50 -12.22 -33.19
C SER A 190 1.17 -10.83 -33.12
N PRO A 191 2.36 -10.66 -33.75
CA PRO A 191 3.00 -9.36 -33.87
C PRO A 191 2.12 -8.31 -34.58
N LYS A 192 1.23 -8.74 -35.46
CA LYS A 192 0.24 -7.88 -36.15
C LYS A 192 -0.75 -7.30 -35.15
N LYS A 193 -1.23 -8.12 -34.18
CA LYS A 193 -2.14 -7.69 -33.13
C LYS A 193 -1.45 -6.69 -32.19
N VAL A 194 -0.20 -6.96 -31.80
CA VAL A 194 0.62 -6.03 -30.98
C VAL A 194 0.74 -4.66 -31.65
N ARG A 195 1.14 -4.61 -32.94
CA ARG A 195 1.25 -3.35 -33.72
C ARG A 195 -0.06 -2.59 -33.79
N ARG A 196 -1.17 -3.29 -34.04
CA ARG A 196 -2.50 -2.67 -34.09
C ARG A 196 -2.84 -1.97 -32.77
N ILE A 197 -2.66 -2.67 -31.65
CA ILE A 197 -2.99 -2.15 -30.33
C ILE A 197 -2.09 -0.99 -29.94
N LEU A 198 -0.78 -1.09 -30.19
CA LEU A 198 0.15 0.00 -29.90
C LEU A 198 -0.14 1.28 -30.71
N ARG A 199 -0.66 1.14 -31.93
CA ARG A 199 -1.11 2.29 -32.73
C ARG A 199 -2.38 2.91 -32.16
N ASN A 200 -3.36 2.09 -31.78
CA ASN A 200 -4.58 2.56 -31.14
C ASN A 200 -4.30 3.29 -29.84
N ALA A 201 -3.40 2.75 -29.02
CA ALA A 201 -2.97 3.36 -27.77
C ALA A 201 -2.04 4.59 -27.96
N GLY A 202 -1.77 5.04 -29.18
CA GLY A 202 -0.90 6.19 -29.46
C GLY A 202 0.58 5.98 -29.13
N SER A 203 1.00 4.74 -28.85
CA SER A 203 2.38 4.40 -28.47
C SER A 203 3.30 4.19 -29.68
N LEU A 204 2.76 4.00 -30.88
CA LEU A 204 3.47 3.93 -32.15
C LEU A 204 2.95 5.02 -33.10
N ALA A 205 3.86 5.77 -33.73
CA ALA A 205 3.50 6.75 -34.75
C ALA A 205 2.72 6.06 -35.92
N ARG A 206 1.73 6.75 -36.46
CA ARG A 206 1.06 6.35 -37.69
C ARG A 206 2.05 6.54 -38.83
N GLY A 207 2.69 5.46 -39.26
CA GLY A 207 3.47 5.42 -40.50
C GLY A 207 2.61 4.99 -41.67
#